data_09c022bddda8922870b079317af3887b
#
_entry.id   09c022bddda8922870b079317af3887b
#
_cell.length_a   1.000
_cell.length_b   1.000
_cell.length_c   1.000
_cell.angle_alpha   90.00
_cell.angle_beta   90.00
_cell.angle_gamma   90.00
#
_symmetry.space_group_name_H-M   'P 1'
#
loop_
_entity.id
_entity.type
_entity.pdbx_description
1 polymer ?
#
loop_
_entity_poly.entity_id
_entity_poly.type
_entity_poly.pdbx_seq_one_letter_code
_entity_poly.pdbx_strand_id
1 'polypeptide(L)'
;ELLLRGIPLEMADRDAIVAQVGLLDDEATMRRLIDGIVAGAGSEPARPVVVPDVTLPPTALTPGEAFAASYETVPADTAVGRVSAELIAPYPPGVAVIVPGEVVTAESMAALLTARDAGNRIAYAADPSLATLQVVVDPLPN
;
A
#
# COMPACT_ATOMS: atom_id res chain seq x y z
N GLU A 1 -3.84 -11.78 15.72
CA GLU A 1 -4.19 -12.99 16.49
C GLU A 1 -3.14 -14.10 16.31
N LEU A 2 -2.80 -14.51 15.06
CA LEU A 2 -1.79 -15.55 14.80
C LEU A 2 -0.40 -15.15 15.28
N LEU A 3 0.01 -13.89 15.07
CA LEU A 3 1.29 -13.40 15.58
C LEU A 3 1.41 -13.48 17.10
N LEU A 4 0.33 -13.20 17.83
CA LEU A 4 0.29 -13.34 19.29
C LEU A 4 0.45 -14.80 19.75
N ARG A 5 0.16 -15.76 18.87
CA ARG A 5 0.38 -17.20 19.09
C ARG A 5 1.76 -17.66 18.63
N GLY A 6 2.62 -16.72 18.23
CA GLY A 6 3.95 -17.00 17.70
C GLY A 6 3.93 -17.69 16.33
N ILE A 7 2.91 -17.38 15.50
CA ILE A 7 2.77 -17.85 14.12
C ILE A 7 2.88 -16.62 13.22
N PRO A 8 4.09 -16.28 12.72
CA PRO A 8 4.27 -15.21 11.78
C PRO A 8 3.69 -15.59 10.41
N LEU A 9 3.09 -14.64 9.72
CA LEU A 9 2.60 -14.79 8.36
C LEU A 9 3.44 -13.90 7.43
N GLU A 10 3.56 -14.29 6.18
CA GLU A 10 4.16 -13.45 5.14
C GLU A 10 3.28 -12.22 4.90
N MET A 11 1.99 -12.43 4.79
CA MET A 11 1.02 -11.36 4.58
C MET A 11 -0.31 -11.73 5.23
N ALA A 12 -1.01 -10.73 5.72
CA ALA A 12 -2.41 -10.83 6.12
C ALA A 12 -3.13 -9.54 5.75
N ASP A 13 -4.22 -9.66 5.03
CA ASP A 13 -5.16 -8.57 4.80
C ASP A 13 -6.54 -8.93 5.35
N ARG A 14 -7.57 -8.20 4.93
CA ARG A 14 -8.94 -8.44 5.39
C ARG A 14 -9.50 -9.79 4.95
N ASP A 15 -9.13 -10.25 3.76
CA ASP A 15 -9.80 -11.34 3.06
C ASP A 15 -8.89 -12.55 2.87
N ALA A 16 -7.58 -12.38 3.04
CA ALA A 16 -6.60 -13.41 2.77
C ALA A 16 -5.44 -13.39 3.76
N ILE A 17 -4.86 -14.56 3.97
CA ILE A 17 -3.58 -14.72 4.65
C ILE A 17 -2.65 -15.52 3.74
N VAL A 18 -1.37 -15.18 3.78
CA VAL A 18 -0.31 -15.92 3.10
C VAL A 18 0.67 -16.41 4.14
N ALA A 19 0.86 -17.71 4.21
CA ALA A 19 1.88 -18.35 5.02
C ALA A 19 2.91 -18.99 4.10
N GLN A 20 4.19 -18.75 4.37
CA GLN A 20 5.28 -19.37 3.64
C GLN A 20 5.74 -20.63 4.37
N VAL A 21 5.73 -21.76 3.67
CA VAL A 21 6.23 -23.04 4.18
C VAL A 21 7.69 -23.20 3.76
N GLY A 22 8.59 -23.35 4.72
CA GLY A 22 10.03 -23.50 4.49
C GLY A 22 10.51 -24.95 4.63
N LEU A 23 11.79 -25.16 4.40
CA LEU A 23 12.41 -26.48 4.46
C LEU A 23 12.46 -27.09 5.87
N LEU A 24 12.33 -26.26 6.90
CA LEU A 24 12.36 -26.69 8.31
C LEU A 24 10.98 -26.94 8.89
N ASP A 25 9.92 -26.66 8.12
CA ASP A 25 8.56 -26.90 8.54
C ASP A 25 8.23 -28.39 8.38
N ASP A 26 7.61 -28.94 9.41
CA ASP A 26 7.19 -30.33 9.50
C ASP A 26 5.66 -30.42 9.71
N GLU A 27 5.16 -31.65 9.89
CA GLU A 27 3.73 -31.86 10.15
C GLU A 27 3.25 -31.15 11.43
N ALA A 28 4.10 -31.02 12.44
CA ALA A 28 3.72 -30.37 13.69
C ALA A 28 3.57 -28.85 13.51
N THR A 29 4.49 -28.21 12.76
CA THR A 29 4.39 -26.78 12.42
C THR A 29 3.19 -26.49 11.53
N MET A 30 2.89 -27.37 10.56
CA MET A 30 1.69 -27.25 9.71
C MET A 30 0.41 -27.41 10.52
N ARG A 31 0.35 -28.37 11.41
CA ARG A 31 -0.82 -28.58 12.29
C ARG A 31 -1.05 -27.36 13.18
N ARG A 32 0.02 -26.80 13.77
CA ARG A 32 -0.06 -25.59 14.58
C ARG A 32 -0.59 -24.40 13.79
N LEU A 33 -0.17 -24.23 12.53
CA LEU A 33 -0.68 -23.18 11.64
C LEU A 33 -2.18 -23.36 11.39
N ILE A 34 -2.62 -24.57 11.01
CA ILE A 34 -4.02 -24.88 10.73
C ILE A 34 -4.88 -24.63 11.98
N ASP A 35 -4.45 -25.14 13.13
CA ASP A 35 -5.17 -24.96 14.39
C ASP A 35 -5.26 -23.48 14.78
N GLY A 36 -4.21 -22.72 14.53
CA GLY A 36 -4.18 -21.26 14.73
C GLY A 36 -5.17 -20.52 13.83
N ILE A 37 -5.24 -20.89 12.55
CA ILE A 37 -6.19 -20.32 11.58
C ILE A 37 -7.63 -20.65 12.01
N VAL A 38 -7.92 -21.91 12.31
CA VAL A 38 -9.26 -22.34 12.73
C VAL A 38 -9.70 -21.61 14.00
N ALA A 39 -8.79 -21.46 14.97
CA ALA A 39 -9.08 -20.78 16.23
C ALA A 39 -9.22 -19.26 16.07
N GLY A 40 -8.59 -18.67 15.06
CA GLY A 40 -8.65 -17.24 14.75
C GLY A 40 -9.73 -16.87 13.73
N ALA A 41 -10.29 -17.85 13.03
CA ALA A 41 -11.35 -17.60 12.05
C ALA A 41 -12.63 -17.14 12.80
N GLY A 42 -13.07 -15.92 12.51
CA GLY A 42 -14.34 -15.39 13.00
C GLY A 42 -15.52 -16.11 12.36
N SER A 43 -16.65 -16.13 13.05
CA SER A 43 -17.91 -16.69 12.53
C SER A 43 -18.68 -15.70 11.64
N GLU A 44 -18.28 -14.45 11.61
CA GLU A 44 -18.94 -13.40 10.85
C GLU A 44 -18.29 -13.24 9.47
N PRO A 45 -19.06 -13.24 8.38
CA PRO A 45 -18.51 -12.94 7.05
C PRO A 45 -17.98 -11.50 7.00
N ALA A 46 -16.81 -11.31 6.41
CA ALA A 46 -16.26 -9.99 6.19
C ALA A 46 -17.22 -9.16 5.30
N ARG A 47 -17.46 -7.90 5.65
CA ARG A 47 -18.24 -6.99 4.79
C ARG A 47 -17.47 -6.77 3.49
N PRO A 48 -18.15 -6.85 2.33
CA PRO A 48 -17.49 -6.53 1.07
C PRO A 48 -16.96 -5.08 1.11
N VAL A 49 -15.69 -4.91 0.82
CA VAL A 49 -15.10 -3.59 0.56
C VAL A 49 -15.13 -3.40 -0.94
N VAL A 50 -15.74 -2.31 -1.37
CA VAL A 50 -15.62 -1.86 -2.75
C VAL A 50 -14.18 -1.34 -2.89
N VAL A 51 -13.35 -2.09 -3.60
CA VAL A 51 -12.05 -1.58 -4.05
C VAL A 51 -12.37 -0.58 -5.16
N PRO A 52 -12.00 0.71 -5.02
CA PRO A 52 -12.18 1.65 -6.12
C PRO A 52 -11.45 1.13 -7.36
N ASP A 53 -12.09 1.23 -8.52
CA ASP A 53 -11.41 0.96 -9.79
C ASP A 53 -10.39 2.10 -10.00
N VAL A 54 -9.12 1.79 -9.74
CA VAL A 54 -8.05 2.78 -9.84
C VAL A 54 -7.60 2.83 -11.29
N THR A 55 -8.02 3.86 -11.99
CA THR A 55 -7.44 4.21 -13.28
C THR A 55 -5.97 4.58 -13.08
N LEU A 56 -5.08 3.98 -13.89
CA LEU A 56 -3.66 4.30 -13.82
C LEU A 56 -3.44 5.81 -14.04
N PRO A 57 -2.72 6.48 -13.14
CA PRO A 57 -2.44 7.91 -13.30
C PRO A 57 -1.63 8.19 -14.60
N PRO A 58 -1.80 9.37 -15.21
CA PRO A 58 -0.96 9.77 -16.34
C PRO A 58 0.51 9.84 -15.93
N THR A 59 1.40 9.30 -16.75
CA THR A 59 2.85 9.40 -16.57
C THR A 59 3.36 10.66 -17.25
N ALA A 60 3.96 11.57 -16.49
CA ALA A 60 4.57 12.81 -16.99
C ALA A 60 6.10 12.70 -17.13
N LEU A 61 6.75 11.93 -16.24
CA LEU A 61 8.18 11.65 -16.23
C LEU A 61 8.40 10.16 -16.06
N THR A 62 9.53 9.65 -16.51
CA THR A 62 9.95 8.31 -16.10
C THR A 62 10.29 8.30 -14.59
N PRO A 63 10.19 7.16 -13.90
CA PRO A 63 10.56 7.08 -12.49
C PRO A 63 12.00 7.53 -12.20
N GLY A 64 12.94 7.26 -13.14
CA GLY A 64 14.34 7.69 -13.04
C GLY A 64 14.50 9.22 -13.13
N GLU A 65 13.77 9.87 -14.04
CA GLU A 65 13.76 11.33 -14.16
C GLU A 65 13.16 12.00 -12.92
N ALA A 66 12.03 11.48 -12.42
CA ALA A 66 11.40 12.00 -11.21
C ALA A 66 12.29 11.83 -9.97
N PHE A 67 13.00 10.70 -9.88
CA PHE A 67 13.95 10.44 -8.79
C PHE A 67 15.16 11.38 -8.82
N ALA A 68 15.62 11.79 -10.02
CA ALA A 68 16.74 12.71 -10.19
C ALA A 68 16.33 14.19 -10.08
N ALA A 69 15.03 14.49 -10.15
CA ALA A 69 14.52 15.86 -10.09
C ALA A 69 14.54 16.42 -8.68
N SER A 70 14.56 17.76 -8.57
CA SER A 70 14.29 18.44 -7.31
C SER A 70 12.82 18.26 -6.92
N TYR A 71 12.55 18.07 -5.63
CA TYR A 71 11.20 17.93 -5.12
C TYR A 71 10.92 18.86 -3.93
N GLU A 72 9.67 19.10 -3.67
CA GLU A 72 9.17 19.81 -2.50
C GLU A 72 8.06 19.01 -1.81
N THR A 73 7.87 19.27 -0.53
CA THR A 73 6.76 18.69 0.23
C THR A 73 5.60 19.67 0.27
N VAL A 74 4.44 19.23 -0.19
CA VAL A 74 3.23 20.06 -0.26
C VAL A 74 2.07 19.39 0.49
N PRO A 75 1.07 20.16 0.96
CA PRO A 75 -0.18 19.60 1.45
C PRO A 75 -0.87 18.72 0.41
N ALA A 76 -1.52 17.64 0.85
CA ALA A 76 -2.11 16.65 -0.05
C ALA A 76 -3.18 17.23 -1.00
N ASP A 77 -3.93 18.23 -0.56
CA ASP A 77 -4.93 18.94 -1.37
C ASP A 77 -4.31 19.74 -2.52
N THR A 78 -3.08 20.22 -2.35
CA THR A 78 -2.32 20.95 -3.38
C THR A 78 -1.43 20.05 -4.23
N ALA A 79 -1.29 18.77 -3.87
CA ALA A 79 -0.53 17.78 -4.64
C ALA A 79 -1.27 17.31 -5.89
N VAL A 80 -2.60 17.37 -5.90
CA VAL A 80 -3.42 16.94 -7.05
C VAL A 80 -3.06 17.79 -8.28
N GLY A 81 -2.78 17.11 -9.39
CA GLY A 81 -2.32 17.71 -10.63
C GLY A 81 -0.78 17.90 -10.72
N ARG A 82 -0.05 17.66 -9.62
CA ARG A 82 1.42 17.71 -9.59
C ARG A 82 2.02 16.33 -9.92
N VAL A 83 3.28 16.31 -10.32
CA VAL A 83 4.02 15.06 -10.59
C VAL A 83 4.60 14.54 -9.29
N SER A 84 4.32 13.27 -8.94
CA SER A 84 4.85 12.64 -7.74
C SER A 84 6.36 12.42 -7.82
N ALA A 85 7.06 12.72 -6.74
CA ALA A 85 8.46 12.37 -6.54
C ALA A 85 8.65 11.10 -5.69
N GLU A 86 7.56 10.53 -5.17
CA GLU A 86 7.61 9.38 -4.28
C GLU A 86 6.70 8.24 -4.74
N LEU A 87 7.02 7.03 -4.29
CA LEU A 87 6.19 5.84 -4.45
C LEU A 87 5.26 5.74 -3.24
N ILE A 88 3.97 5.50 -3.49
CA ILE A 88 2.99 5.34 -2.41
C ILE A 88 2.19 4.07 -2.64
N ALA A 89 2.25 3.14 -1.68
CA ALA A 89 1.59 1.85 -1.76
C ALA A 89 0.88 1.51 -0.45
N PRO A 90 -0.42 1.16 -0.47
CA PRO A 90 -1.08 0.55 0.68
C PRO A 90 -0.53 -0.87 0.90
N TYR A 91 -0.20 -1.21 2.13
CA TYR A 91 0.28 -2.54 2.48
C TYR A 91 -0.58 -3.18 3.58
N PRO A 92 -1.01 -4.42 3.41
CA PRO A 92 -0.90 -5.30 2.25
C PRO A 92 -1.78 -4.87 1.06
N PRO A 93 -1.54 -5.34 -0.19
CA PRO A 93 -0.44 -6.22 -0.63
C PRO A 93 0.82 -5.45 -1.03
N GLY A 94 0.82 -4.13 -1.08
CA GLY A 94 1.96 -3.32 -1.47
C GLY A 94 1.99 -2.97 -2.97
N VAL A 95 0.84 -3.05 -3.64
CA VAL A 95 0.71 -2.55 -5.02
C VAL A 95 0.70 -1.02 -5.00
N ALA A 96 1.60 -0.42 -5.76
CA ALA A 96 1.69 1.03 -5.83
C ALA A 96 0.42 1.64 -6.45
N VAL A 97 -0.10 2.68 -5.81
CA VAL A 97 -1.20 3.51 -6.33
C VAL A 97 -0.65 4.75 -7.04
N ILE A 98 0.49 5.24 -6.59
CA ILE A 98 1.24 6.33 -7.22
C ILE A 98 2.71 5.90 -7.28
N VAL A 99 3.36 6.09 -8.43
CA VAL A 99 4.80 5.92 -8.57
C VAL A 99 5.47 7.24 -8.94
N PRO A 100 6.79 7.41 -8.70
CA PRO A 100 7.50 8.62 -9.10
C PRO A 100 7.33 8.86 -10.60
N GLY A 101 7.03 10.10 -10.98
CA GLY A 101 6.81 10.50 -12.36
C GLY A 101 5.35 10.48 -12.83
N GLU A 102 4.44 9.91 -12.05
CA GLU A 102 3.00 9.97 -12.32
C GLU A 102 2.37 11.25 -11.78
N VAL A 103 1.31 11.70 -12.45
CA VAL A 103 0.50 12.83 -11.97
C VAL A 103 -0.40 12.37 -10.84
N VAL A 104 -0.33 13.01 -9.70
CA VAL A 104 -1.24 12.77 -8.58
C VAL A 104 -2.65 13.16 -9.00
N THR A 105 -3.57 12.20 -9.02
CA THR A 105 -4.99 12.45 -9.38
C THR A 105 -5.88 12.45 -8.14
N ALA A 106 -7.06 13.03 -8.25
CA ALA A 106 -8.04 12.99 -7.18
C ALA A 106 -8.47 11.55 -6.87
N GLU A 107 -8.53 10.68 -7.90
CA GLU A 107 -8.89 9.27 -7.77
C GLU A 107 -7.80 8.49 -7.03
N SER A 108 -6.51 8.70 -7.37
CA SER A 108 -5.40 8.04 -6.69
C SER A 108 -5.33 8.47 -5.21
N MET A 109 -5.55 9.74 -4.92
CA MET A 109 -5.63 10.23 -3.54
C MET A 109 -6.81 9.62 -2.78
N ALA A 110 -8.00 9.56 -3.38
CA ALA A 110 -9.17 8.94 -2.76
C ALA A 110 -8.96 7.46 -2.46
N ALA A 111 -8.31 6.71 -3.37
CA ALA A 111 -7.95 5.31 -3.17
C ALA A 111 -6.98 5.13 -2.00
N LEU A 112 -5.95 5.96 -1.90
CA LEU A 112 -4.97 5.94 -0.80
C LEU A 112 -5.62 6.25 0.55
N LEU A 113 -6.46 7.28 0.61
CA LEU A 113 -7.17 7.65 1.83
C LEU A 113 -8.13 6.54 2.27
N THR A 114 -8.86 5.94 1.33
CA THR A 114 -9.75 4.80 1.61
C THR A 114 -8.98 3.61 2.18
N ALA A 115 -7.84 3.28 1.59
CA ALA A 115 -7.00 2.19 2.08
C ALA A 115 -6.44 2.48 3.49
N ARG A 116 -5.95 3.71 3.73
CA ARG A 116 -5.47 4.13 5.05
C ARG A 116 -6.58 4.02 6.10
N ASP A 117 -7.76 4.52 5.80
CA ASP A 117 -8.91 4.54 6.73
C ASP A 117 -9.47 3.13 6.97
N ALA A 118 -9.23 2.20 6.03
CA ALA A 118 -9.49 0.77 6.21
C ALA A 118 -8.43 0.06 7.09
N GLY A 119 -7.38 0.78 7.52
CA GLY A 119 -6.33 0.26 8.40
C GLY A 119 -5.09 -0.28 7.69
N ASN A 120 -4.98 -0.11 6.37
CA ASN A 120 -3.75 -0.45 5.66
C ASN A 120 -2.61 0.50 6.07
N ARG A 121 -1.42 -0.05 6.22
CA ARG A 121 -0.22 0.77 6.36
C ARG A 121 0.10 1.42 5.01
N ILE A 122 0.33 2.72 4.99
CA ILE A 122 0.83 3.39 3.79
C ILE A 122 2.34 3.25 3.78
N ALA A 123 2.85 2.51 2.80
CA ALA A 123 4.26 2.22 2.64
C ALA A 123 4.90 3.16 1.61
N TYR A 124 6.19 3.43 1.81
CA TYR A 124 7.07 4.23 0.95
C TYR A 124 6.75 5.72 0.86
N ALA A 125 5.62 6.19 1.35
CA ALA A 125 5.34 7.61 1.48
C ALA A 125 6.26 8.24 2.54
N ALA A 126 6.74 9.45 2.28
CA ALA A 126 7.50 10.24 3.24
C ALA A 126 6.62 10.60 4.46
N ASP A 127 5.33 10.85 4.22
CA ASP A 127 4.31 11.03 5.25
C ASP A 127 3.25 9.93 5.16
N PRO A 128 3.32 8.88 5.99
CA PRO A 128 2.33 7.80 5.99
C PRO A 128 0.91 8.24 6.38
N SER A 129 0.75 9.43 6.97
CA SER A 129 -0.58 9.99 7.25
C SER A 129 -1.26 10.54 6.02
N LEU A 130 -0.52 10.73 4.92
CA LEU A 130 -0.98 11.36 3.68
C LEU A 130 -1.49 12.80 3.88
N ALA A 131 -1.02 13.50 4.92
CA ALA A 131 -1.30 14.92 5.07
C ALA A 131 -0.46 15.76 4.10
N THR A 132 0.72 15.25 3.74
CA THR A 132 1.64 15.86 2.78
C THR A 132 2.15 14.84 1.77
N LEU A 133 2.55 15.32 0.57
CA LEU A 133 3.20 14.51 -0.46
C LEU A 133 4.46 15.22 -0.97
N GLN A 134 5.43 14.42 -1.43
CA GLN A 134 6.57 14.92 -2.17
C GLN A 134 6.24 14.97 -3.67
N VAL A 135 6.39 16.13 -4.24
CA VAL A 135 6.12 16.39 -5.68
C VAL A 135 7.32 17.05 -6.34
N VAL A 136 7.52 16.78 -7.62
CA VAL A 136 8.58 17.38 -8.41
C VAL A 136 8.35 18.89 -8.51
N VAL A 137 9.38 19.70 -8.24
CA VAL A 137 9.31 21.18 -8.19
C VAL A 137 9.02 21.75 -9.57
N ASP A 138 9.67 21.20 -10.59
CA ASP A 138 9.46 21.59 -11.99
C ASP A 138 9.78 20.38 -12.88
N PRO A 139 8.82 19.83 -13.62
CA PRO A 139 9.19 18.90 -14.68
C PRO A 139 10.01 19.72 -15.69
N LEU A 140 11.26 19.28 -15.92
CA LEU A 140 12.25 19.91 -16.80
C LEU A 140 11.60 20.74 -17.92
N PRO A 141 12.07 21.98 -18.16
CA PRO A 141 11.55 22.77 -19.28
C PRO A 141 11.75 21.99 -20.58
N ASN A 142 10.67 21.87 -21.36
CA ASN A 142 10.66 21.27 -22.69
C ASN A 142 11.78 21.85 -23.58
#